data_ee45854f2520775fe177d4c574b6a927
#
_entry.id   ee45854f2520775fe177d4c574b6a927
#
_cell.length_a   1.000
_cell.length_b   1.000
_cell.length_c   1.000
_cell.angle_alpha   90.00
_cell.angle_beta   90.00
_cell.angle_gamma   90.00
#
_symmetry.space_group_name_H-M   'P 1'
#
loop_
_entity.id
_entity.type
_entity.pdbx_description
1 polymer ?
#
loop_
_entity_poly.entity_id
_entity_poly.type
_entity_poly.pdbx_seq_one_letter_code
_entity_poly.pdbx_strand_id
1 'polypeptide(L)'
;MRREGGSGGLDRFRVLAALLVAANHTSPLLDLSPLADHILTQILARLAVPFFLAVSGCFLLPRAEEQGRRSLLPFCRRVLLLYAGATLLYLPLRLYSGALPGPLGLLRDVVFDGTFYHLWYFPALLLGLALTALAPRRALWYCVPLYLLGLLGDSYFGLTAALPPLRAFYDLLFRCFDQTRNGLFLSPLFLALGERLGRTPPRRGSRFYAAALAGALALLLGEGLLVSFGGLARYSTMYLSLPLALWLLFRLLQTLDLPRRPELGTFALVFYLIHPWAIVAVRGGARLTGTTAFFVEQSLTHFLAVVLLSGLLSALACRALSRRSGQPAAPAALARVRC
;
A
#
# COMPACT_ATOMS: atom_id res chain seq x y z
N MET A 1 13.00 -14.25 -26.34
CA MET A 1 11.67 -13.59 -26.49
C MET A 1 11.02 -13.55 -25.11
N ARG A 2 11.00 -12.40 -24.42
CA ARG A 2 10.19 -12.21 -23.20
C ARG A 2 8.74 -12.10 -23.63
N ARG A 3 7.88 -12.98 -23.12
CA ARG A 3 6.43 -12.88 -23.34
C ARG A 3 5.93 -11.54 -22.79
N GLU A 4 5.48 -10.65 -23.66
CA GLU A 4 4.93 -9.33 -23.30
C GLU A 4 3.59 -9.40 -22.50
N GLY A 5 3.01 -10.59 -22.33
CA GLY A 5 1.67 -10.82 -21.75
C GLY A 5 1.53 -10.62 -20.24
N GLY A 6 2.58 -10.92 -19.46
CA GLY A 6 2.43 -11.09 -18.00
C GLY A 6 2.21 -9.84 -17.13
N SER A 7 2.06 -8.65 -17.66
CA SER A 7 1.90 -7.41 -16.87
C SER A 7 0.48 -6.85 -16.83
N GLY A 8 -0.42 -7.30 -17.69
CA GLY A 8 -1.80 -6.80 -17.74
C GLY A 8 -2.63 -7.15 -16.50
N GLY A 9 -2.36 -8.31 -15.86
CA GLY A 9 -2.95 -8.67 -14.59
C GLY A 9 -2.53 -7.73 -13.46
N LEU A 10 -1.23 -7.39 -13.41
CA LEU A 10 -0.70 -6.44 -12.42
C LEU A 10 -1.31 -5.04 -12.59
N ASP A 11 -1.49 -4.58 -13.84
CA ASP A 11 -2.08 -3.27 -14.10
C ASP A 11 -3.53 -3.17 -13.59
N ARG A 12 -4.33 -4.22 -13.76
CA ARG A 12 -5.73 -4.24 -13.27
C ARG A 12 -5.78 -4.34 -11.75
N PHE A 13 -4.91 -5.16 -11.16
CA PHE A 13 -4.91 -5.30 -9.70
C PHE A 13 -4.49 -4.00 -8.99
N ARG A 14 -3.73 -3.09 -9.62
CA ARG A 14 -3.46 -1.76 -9.06
C ARG A 14 -4.73 -0.99 -8.73
N VAL A 15 -5.75 -1.08 -9.59
CA VAL A 15 -7.06 -0.43 -9.35
C VAL A 15 -7.77 -1.11 -8.19
N LEU A 16 -7.82 -2.45 -8.18
CA LEU A 16 -8.40 -3.19 -7.06
C LEU A 16 -7.68 -2.88 -5.73
N ALA A 17 -6.35 -2.81 -5.75
CA ALA A 17 -5.58 -2.44 -4.56
C ALA A 17 -5.91 -1.01 -4.08
N ALA A 18 -6.11 -0.05 -4.98
CA ALA A 18 -6.54 1.30 -4.61
C ALA A 18 -7.97 1.32 -4.01
N LEU A 19 -8.88 0.49 -4.52
CA LEU A 19 -10.22 0.30 -3.94
C LEU A 19 -10.16 -0.33 -2.55
N LEU A 20 -9.29 -1.32 -2.33
CA LEU A 20 -9.06 -1.92 -1.00
C LEU A 20 -8.51 -0.89 0.00
N VAL A 21 -7.65 0.04 -0.45
CA VAL A 21 -7.20 1.16 0.41
C VAL A 21 -8.37 2.06 0.78
N ALA A 22 -9.24 2.42 -0.17
CA ALA A 22 -10.45 3.21 0.14
C ALA A 22 -11.39 2.46 1.10
N ALA A 23 -11.59 1.15 0.91
CA ALA A 23 -12.39 0.31 1.80
C ALA A 23 -11.83 0.32 3.23
N ASN A 24 -10.50 0.24 3.39
CA ASN A 24 -9.85 0.33 4.70
C ASN A 24 -10.09 1.66 5.42
N HIS A 25 -10.44 2.72 4.71
CA HIS A 25 -10.69 4.06 5.28
C HIS A 25 -12.16 4.43 5.39
N THR A 26 -13.07 3.60 4.88
CA THR A 26 -14.51 3.87 4.86
C THR A 26 -15.36 2.80 5.53
N SER A 27 -14.77 1.63 5.85
CA SER A 27 -15.44 0.49 6.49
C SER A 27 -16.78 0.13 5.84
N PRO A 28 -16.77 -0.35 4.56
CA PRO A 28 -17.98 -0.44 3.74
C PRO A 28 -19.03 -1.45 4.22
N LEU A 29 -18.66 -2.40 5.05
CA LEU A 29 -19.55 -3.47 5.50
C LEU A 29 -19.91 -3.37 6.98
N LEU A 30 -19.52 -2.27 7.66
CA LEU A 30 -19.63 -2.13 9.11
C LEU A 30 -21.07 -2.30 9.62
N ASP A 31 -22.05 -1.70 8.93
CA ASP A 31 -23.48 -1.78 9.32
C ASP A 31 -24.10 -3.13 8.96
N LEU A 32 -23.55 -3.83 7.93
CA LEU A 32 -24.04 -5.13 7.52
C LEU A 32 -23.50 -6.25 8.40
N SER A 33 -22.21 -6.23 8.67
CA SER A 33 -21.51 -7.20 9.52
C SER A 33 -20.15 -6.64 9.94
N PRO A 34 -19.97 -6.28 11.23
CA PRO A 34 -18.65 -5.85 11.74
C PRO A 34 -17.54 -6.86 11.51
N LEU A 35 -17.86 -8.17 11.55
CA LEU A 35 -16.89 -9.23 11.25
C LEU A 35 -16.48 -9.22 9.77
N ALA A 36 -17.44 -9.09 8.84
CA ALA A 36 -17.15 -9.03 7.43
C ALA A 36 -16.34 -7.77 7.08
N ASP A 37 -16.65 -6.64 7.70
CA ASP A 37 -15.88 -5.41 7.56
C ASP A 37 -14.46 -5.58 8.08
N HIS A 38 -14.29 -6.16 9.25
CA HIS A 38 -12.97 -6.46 9.82
C HIS A 38 -12.15 -7.37 8.88
N ILE A 39 -12.73 -8.44 8.35
CA ILE A 39 -12.07 -9.33 7.40
C ILE A 39 -11.64 -8.55 6.15
N LEU A 40 -12.52 -7.75 5.58
CA LEU A 40 -12.22 -6.97 4.39
C LEU A 40 -11.13 -5.94 4.64
N THR A 41 -11.29 -5.12 5.69
CA THR A 41 -10.45 -3.91 5.92
C THR A 41 -9.17 -4.23 6.68
N GLN A 42 -9.21 -5.08 7.71
CA GLN A 42 -8.06 -5.36 8.54
C GLN A 42 -7.24 -6.58 8.12
N ILE A 43 -7.79 -7.45 7.25
CA ILE A 43 -7.07 -8.65 6.82
C ILE A 43 -6.81 -8.61 5.31
N LEU A 44 -7.84 -8.62 4.47
CA LEU A 44 -7.66 -8.72 3.01
C LEU A 44 -7.08 -7.44 2.39
N ALA A 45 -7.52 -6.26 2.84
CA ALA A 45 -7.00 -4.99 2.33
C ALA A 45 -5.52 -4.76 2.68
N ARG A 46 -4.96 -5.52 3.64
CA ARG A 46 -3.52 -5.46 3.95
C ARG A 46 -2.63 -5.95 2.79
N LEU A 47 -3.18 -6.63 1.79
CA LEU A 47 -2.47 -6.97 0.56
C LEU A 47 -2.19 -5.77 -0.35
N ALA A 48 -2.96 -4.68 -0.23
CA ALA A 48 -2.91 -3.56 -1.18
C ALA A 48 -1.56 -2.83 -1.19
N VAL A 49 -1.08 -2.37 -0.04
CA VAL A 49 0.20 -1.63 0.05
C VAL A 49 1.40 -2.53 -0.26
N PRO A 50 1.53 -3.75 0.30
CA PRO A 50 2.53 -4.72 -0.10
C PRO A 50 2.57 -4.99 -1.61
N PHE A 51 1.42 -5.03 -2.27
CA PHE A 51 1.38 -5.19 -3.72
C PHE A 51 2.03 -4.00 -4.46
N PHE A 52 1.74 -2.76 -4.09
CA PHE A 52 2.38 -1.58 -4.69
C PHE A 52 3.89 -1.57 -4.44
N LEU A 53 4.34 -1.98 -3.26
CA LEU A 53 5.77 -2.12 -2.94
C LEU A 53 6.41 -3.21 -3.81
N ALA A 54 5.79 -4.38 -3.94
CA ALA A 54 6.30 -5.47 -4.76
C ALA A 54 6.37 -5.08 -6.24
N VAL A 55 5.37 -4.37 -6.77
CA VAL A 55 5.42 -3.82 -8.13
C VAL A 55 6.60 -2.86 -8.28
N SER A 56 6.83 -1.97 -7.32
CA SER A 56 7.98 -1.04 -7.35
C SER A 56 9.31 -1.79 -7.32
N GLY A 57 9.45 -2.79 -6.42
CA GLY A 57 10.65 -3.64 -6.34
C GLY A 57 10.92 -4.41 -7.63
N CYS A 58 9.86 -4.95 -8.26
CA CYS A 58 9.93 -5.72 -9.51
C CYS A 58 10.56 -4.92 -10.67
N PHE A 59 10.28 -3.62 -10.75
CA PHE A 59 10.75 -2.79 -11.86
C PHE A 59 12.00 -1.96 -11.52
N LEU A 60 12.20 -1.56 -10.28
CA LEU A 60 13.26 -0.62 -9.91
C LEU A 60 14.55 -1.31 -9.48
N LEU A 61 14.48 -2.38 -8.69
CA LEU A 61 15.67 -3.00 -8.11
C LEU A 61 16.54 -3.73 -9.13
N PRO A 62 16.00 -4.47 -10.14
CA PRO A 62 16.82 -5.02 -11.21
C PRO A 62 17.58 -3.94 -11.99
N ARG A 63 16.93 -2.80 -12.25
CA ARG A 63 17.56 -1.66 -12.92
C ARG A 63 18.67 -1.02 -12.07
N ALA A 64 18.44 -0.89 -10.75
CA ALA A 64 19.46 -0.35 -9.85
C ALA A 64 20.71 -1.23 -9.78
N GLU A 65 20.56 -2.52 -9.97
CA GLU A 65 21.68 -3.45 -10.02
C GLU A 65 22.43 -3.37 -11.36
N GLU A 66 21.72 -3.32 -12.49
CA GLU A 66 22.31 -3.29 -13.82
C GLU A 66 22.97 -1.92 -14.15
N GLN A 67 22.34 -0.81 -13.73
CA GLN A 67 22.72 0.56 -14.08
C GLN A 67 23.32 1.36 -12.91
N GLY A 68 23.45 0.72 -11.74
CA GLY A 68 23.88 1.37 -10.50
C GLY A 68 22.74 2.08 -9.76
N ARG A 69 22.95 2.27 -8.46
CA ARG A 69 21.93 2.87 -7.55
C ARG A 69 21.50 4.28 -7.96
N ARG A 70 22.35 5.02 -8.66
CA ARG A 70 22.01 6.37 -9.18
C ARG A 70 20.84 6.36 -10.15
N SER A 71 20.56 5.23 -10.81
CA SER A 71 19.39 5.07 -11.70
C SER A 71 18.05 5.20 -10.97
N LEU A 72 18.03 5.08 -9.64
CA LEU A 72 16.84 5.27 -8.80
C LEU A 72 16.56 6.75 -8.51
N LEU A 73 17.54 7.65 -8.62
CA LEU A 73 17.38 9.06 -8.25
C LEU A 73 16.22 9.78 -8.96
N PRO A 74 16.01 9.60 -10.29
CA PRO A 74 14.87 10.23 -10.95
C PRO A 74 13.52 9.76 -10.42
N PHE A 75 13.41 8.49 -10.03
CA PHE A 75 12.21 7.94 -9.40
C PHE A 75 12.03 8.50 -7.99
N CYS A 76 13.07 8.45 -7.15
CA CYS A 76 13.02 8.97 -5.79
C CYS A 76 12.65 10.46 -5.79
N ARG A 77 13.23 11.27 -6.68
CA ARG A 77 12.88 12.69 -6.83
C ARG A 77 11.40 12.89 -7.15
N ARG A 78 10.84 12.08 -8.05
CA ARG A 78 9.41 12.14 -8.39
C ARG A 78 8.53 11.77 -7.20
N VAL A 79 8.87 10.70 -6.47
CA VAL A 79 8.14 10.28 -5.27
C VAL A 79 8.20 11.36 -4.20
N LEU A 80 9.36 11.98 -3.97
CA LEU A 80 9.51 13.12 -3.05
C LEU A 80 8.65 14.33 -3.45
N LEU A 81 8.63 14.68 -4.74
CA LEU A 81 7.80 15.78 -5.22
C LEU A 81 6.31 15.48 -5.09
N LEU A 82 5.89 14.23 -5.36
CA LEU A 82 4.51 13.78 -5.13
C LEU A 82 4.16 13.82 -3.64
N TYR A 83 5.05 13.37 -2.78
CA TYR A 83 4.85 13.40 -1.34
C TYR A 83 4.74 14.84 -0.81
N ALA A 84 5.64 15.73 -1.23
CA ALA A 84 5.59 17.15 -0.88
C ALA A 84 4.28 17.80 -1.38
N GLY A 85 3.91 17.56 -2.64
CA GLY A 85 2.65 18.06 -3.20
C GLY A 85 1.42 17.52 -2.46
N ALA A 86 1.41 16.22 -2.12
CA ALA A 86 0.35 15.63 -1.33
C ALA A 86 0.31 16.20 0.09
N THR A 87 1.46 16.42 0.73
CA THR A 87 1.53 17.06 2.06
C THR A 87 0.92 18.46 2.03
N LEU A 88 1.24 19.26 1.01
CA LEU A 88 0.64 20.60 0.82
C LEU A 88 -0.87 20.50 0.54
N LEU A 89 -1.31 19.53 -0.26
CA LEU A 89 -2.73 19.29 -0.54
C LEU A 89 -3.52 18.97 0.73
N TYR A 90 -2.94 18.20 1.66
CA TYR A 90 -3.58 17.78 2.91
C TYR A 90 -3.34 18.73 4.09
N LEU A 91 -2.45 19.73 3.95
CA LEU A 91 -2.14 20.69 5.00
C LEU A 91 -3.40 21.42 5.55
N PRO A 92 -4.36 21.90 4.72
CA PRO A 92 -5.56 22.53 5.24
C PRO A 92 -6.39 21.62 6.15
N LEU A 93 -6.53 20.33 5.81
CA LEU A 93 -7.26 19.38 6.63
C LEU A 93 -6.54 19.09 7.94
N ARG A 94 -5.22 19.05 7.93
CA ARG A 94 -4.41 18.86 9.13
C ARG A 94 -4.47 20.07 10.07
N LEU A 95 -4.44 21.28 9.51
CA LEU A 95 -4.62 22.51 10.27
C LEU A 95 -6.02 22.57 10.90
N TYR A 96 -7.05 22.24 10.12
CA TYR A 96 -8.43 22.22 10.59
C TYR A 96 -8.67 21.21 11.74
N SER A 97 -8.01 20.05 11.69
CA SER A 97 -8.11 19.03 12.75
C SER A 97 -7.35 19.38 14.03
N GLY A 98 -6.56 20.47 14.05
CA GLY A 98 -5.72 20.84 15.19
C GLY A 98 -4.55 19.87 15.46
N ALA A 99 -4.30 18.92 14.57
CA ALA A 99 -3.32 17.83 14.76
C ALA A 99 -1.91 18.21 14.29
N LEU A 100 -1.43 19.40 14.60
CA LEU A 100 -0.04 19.79 14.32
C LEU A 100 0.86 19.31 15.46
N PRO A 101 1.77 18.35 15.22
CA PRO A 101 2.73 17.94 16.22
C PRO A 101 3.82 19.01 16.37
N GLY A 102 4.54 18.98 17.50
CA GLY A 102 5.76 19.78 17.66
C GLY A 102 6.83 19.37 16.61
N PRO A 103 7.97 20.11 16.56
CA PRO A 103 8.98 19.92 15.50
C PRO A 103 9.51 18.48 15.37
N LEU A 104 9.76 17.81 16.50
CA LEU A 104 10.22 16.42 16.50
C LEU A 104 9.14 15.45 16.00
N GLY A 105 7.88 15.67 16.38
CA GLY A 105 6.75 14.89 15.86
C GLY A 105 6.55 15.11 14.36
N LEU A 106 6.73 16.35 13.87
CA LEU A 106 6.66 16.64 12.44
C LEU A 106 7.78 15.91 11.66
N LEU A 107 9.00 15.89 12.19
CA LEU A 107 10.10 15.13 11.59
C LEU A 107 9.79 13.63 11.53
N ARG A 108 9.25 13.07 12.62
CA ARG A 108 8.79 11.67 12.69
C ARG A 108 7.74 11.36 11.62
N ASP A 109 6.73 12.23 11.50
CA ASP A 109 5.67 12.08 10.52
C ASP A 109 6.20 12.14 9.08
N VAL A 110 7.09 13.10 8.79
CA VAL A 110 7.69 13.25 7.44
C VAL A 110 8.53 12.04 7.07
N VAL A 111 9.25 11.44 8.02
CA VAL A 111 10.23 10.38 7.73
C VAL A 111 9.63 8.97 7.84
N PHE A 112 8.69 8.74 8.77
CA PHE A 112 8.21 7.40 9.09
C PHE A 112 6.70 7.23 8.97
N ASP A 113 5.91 8.07 9.68
CA ASP A 113 4.49 7.81 9.91
C ASP A 113 3.58 8.44 8.82
N GLY A 114 4.15 9.33 7.98
CA GLY A 114 3.41 10.07 6.96
C GLY A 114 2.79 11.36 7.50
N THR A 115 2.84 12.43 6.70
CA THR A 115 2.28 13.75 7.06
C THR A 115 0.76 13.76 7.12
N PHE A 116 0.10 12.72 6.62
CA PHE A 116 -1.32 12.43 6.74
C PHE A 116 -1.53 10.92 6.76
N TYR A 117 -2.61 10.42 7.34
CA TYR A 117 -2.80 9.01 7.69
C TYR A 117 -2.57 7.98 6.57
N HIS A 118 -2.77 8.35 5.30
CA HIS A 118 -2.49 7.46 4.16
C HIS A 118 -1.13 7.73 3.50
N LEU A 119 -0.49 8.88 3.76
CA LEU A 119 0.75 9.27 3.07
C LEU A 119 2.00 8.54 3.57
N TRP A 120 1.90 7.73 4.63
CA TRP A 120 3.02 6.93 5.15
C TRP A 120 3.68 6.02 4.11
N TYR A 121 2.94 5.66 3.06
CA TYR A 121 3.45 4.85 1.96
C TYR A 121 4.66 5.49 1.25
N PHE A 122 4.67 6.82 1.09
CA PHE A 122 5.74 7.50 0.39
C PHE A 122 7.10 7.44 1.12
N PRO A 123 7.22 7.86 2.39
CA PRO A 123 8.46 7.67 3.14
C PRO A 123 8.80 6.19 3.29
N ALA A 124 7.82 5.31 3.49
CA ALA A 124 8.05 3.88 3.58
C ALA A 124 8.63 3.29 2.27
N LEU A 125 8.15 3.71 1.11
CA LEU A 125 8.71 3.32 -0.20
C LEU A 125 10.15 3.82 -0.36
N LEU A 126 10.43 5.07 -0.03
CA LEU A 126 11.77 5.67 -0.20
C LEU A 126 12.82 5.03 0.72
N LEU A 127 12.51 4.88 2.01
CA LEU A 127 13.40 4.23 2.97
C LEU A 127 13.60 2.76 2.65
N GLY A 128 12.51 2.04 2.35
CA GLY A 128 12.56 0.65 1.96
C GLY A 128 13.39 0.42 0.69
N LEU A 129 13.24 1.31 -0.31
CA LEU A 129 14.03 1.26 -1.54
C LEU A 129 15.53 1.53 -1.27
N ALA A 130 15.83 2.51 -0.41
CA ALA A 130 17.20 2.80 -0.02
C ALA A 130 17.86 1.58 0.65
N LEU A 131 17.15 0.91 1.56
CA LEU A 131 17.66 -0.29 2.23
C LEU A 131 17.84 -1.46 1.24
N THR A 132 16.83 -1.77 0.44
CA THR A 132 16.89 -2.92 -0.49
C THR A 132 17.89 -2.72 -1.62
N ALA A 133 18.15 -1.46 -2.03
CA ALA A 133 19.17 -1.14 -3.03
C ALA A 133 20.61 -1.31 -2.53
N LEU A 134 20.84 -1.54 -1.22
CA LEU A 134 22.18 -1.83 -0.70
C LEU A 134 22.74 -3.15 -1.27
N ALA A 135 21.92 -4.20 -1.34
CA ALA A 135 22.28 -5.48 -1.90
C ALA A 135 21.03 -6.18 -2.48
N PRO A 136 20.52 -5.78 -3.66
CA PRO A 136 19.22 -6.24 -4.16
C PRO A 136 19.06 -7.74 -4.23
N ARG A 137 20.06 -8.47 -4.75
CA ARG A 137 20.01 -9.95 -4.83
C ARG A 137 20.01 -10.66 -3.48
N ARG A 138 20.58 -10.03 -2.46
CA ARG A 138 20.70 -10.57 -1.09
C ARG A 138 19.69 -9.93 -0.14
N ALA A 139 18.83 -9.03 -0.62
CA ALA A 139 17.93 -8.24 0.22
C ALA A 139 17.06 -9.10 1.13
N LEU A 140 16.57 -10.25 0.68
CA LEU A 140 15.75 -11.15 1.51
C LEU A 140 16.43 -11.58 2.80
N TRP A 141 17.77 -11.77 2.81
CA TRP A 141 18.51 -12.21 4.00
C TRP A 141 18.39 -11.26 5.18
N TYR A 142 18.32 -9.95 4.93
CA TYR A 142 18.17 -8.95 6.01
C TYR A 142 16.76 -8.38 6.09
N CYS A 143 15.98 -8.40 5.01
CA CYS A 143 14.61 -7.89 5.02
C CYS A 143 13.65 -8.83 5.75
N VAL A 144 13.87 -10.17 5.69
CA VAL A 144 13.07 -11.12 6.47
C VAL A 144 13.24 -10.91 7.98
N PRO A 145 14.45 -10.87 8.56
CA PRO A 145 14.62 -10.53 9.98
C PRO A 145 14.02 -9.18 10.37
N LEU A 146 14.17 -8.13 9.53
CA LEU A 146 13.56 -6.83 9.79
C LEU A 146 12.03 -6.93 9.81
N TYR A 147 11.44 -7.67 8.87
CA TYR A 147 10.00 -7.88 8.85
C TYR A 147 9.50 -8.62 10.09
N LEU A 148 10.20 -9.68 10.53
CA LEU A 148 9.86 -10.42 11.74
C LEU A 148 9.96 -9.54 12.98
N LEU A 149 10.99 -8.69 13.05
CA LEU A 149 11.11 -7.69 14.11
C LEU A 149 9.93 -6.69 14.06
N GLY A 150 9.56 -6.21 12.88
CA GLY A 150 8.38 -5.37 12.70
C GLY A 150 7.08 -6.05 13.12
N LEU A 151 6.92 -7.31 12.76
CA LEU A 151 5.76 -8.16 13.09
C LEU A 151 5.56 -8.28 14.61
N LEU A 152 6.65 -8.49 15.36
CA LEU A 152 6.63 -8.52 16.82
C LEU A 152 6.31 -7.16 17.47
N GLY A 153 6.48 -6.07 16.77
CA GLY A 153 6.06 -4.71 17.20
C GLY A 153 4.64 -4.32 16.74
N ASP A 154 3.98 -5.14 15.91
CA ASP A 154 2.66 -4.90 15.34
C ASP A 154 1.65 -5.96 15.80
N SER A 155 1.42 -6.96 14.98
CA SER A 155 0.35 -7.95 15.17
C SER A 155 0.65 -8.95 16.30
N TYR A 156 1.91 -9.14 16.67
CA TYR A 156 2.31 -10.05 17.75
C TYR A 156 2.89 -9.33 18.98
N PHE A 157 2.59 -8.04 19.12
CA PHE A 157 3.12 -7.22 20.22
C PHE A 157 2.73 -7.75 21.60
N GLY A 158 1.58 -8.38 21.76
CA GLY A 158 1.15 -8.99 23.02
C GLY A 158 2.14 -10.06 23.55
N LEU A 159 2.79 -10.81 22.63
CA LEU A 159 3.82 -11.78 23.02
C LEU A 159 5.10 -11.08 23.54
N THR A 160 5.47 -9.96 22.94
CA THR A 160 6.67 -9.19 23.33
C THR A 160 6.41 -8.35 24.57
N ALA A 161 5.19 -7.85 24.73
CA ALA A 161 4.79 -7.06 25.89
C ALA A 161 4.85 -7.87 27.21
N ALA A 162 4.75 -9.20 27.12
CA ALA A 162 4.90 -10.11 28.25
C ALA A 162 6.36 -10.28 28.73
N LEU A 163 7.34 -9.86 27.93
CA LEU A 163 8.77 -10.00 28.21
C LEU A 163 9.41 -8.63 28.46
N PRO A 164 9.77 -8.27 29.72
CA PRO A 164 10.22 -6.92 30.06
C PRO A 164 11.36 -6.35 29.19
N PRO A 165 12.43 -7.13 28.83
CA PRO A 165 13.49 -6.59 27.96
C PRO A 165 13.01 -6.27 26.56
N LEU A 166 12.15 -7.10 25.98
CA LEU A 166 11.57 -6.86 24.64
C LEU A 166 10.58 -5.69 24.68
N ARG A 167 9.80 -5.60 25.75
CA ARG A 167 8.91 -4.46 25.99
C ARG A 167 9.70 -3.16 25.97
N ALA A 168 10.77 -3.07 26.76
CA ALA A 168 11.62 -1.88 26.85
C ALA A 168 12.26 -1.52 25.49
N PHE A 169 12.67 -2.53 24.71
CA PHE A 169 13.20 -2.33 23.36
C PHE A 169 12.15 -1.68 22.44
N TYR A 170 10.90 -2.19 22.41
CA TYR A 170 9.84 -1.60 21.59
C TYR A 170 9.39 -0.23 22.09
N ASP A 171 9.34 -0.01 23.40
CA ASP A 171 9.04 1.30 23.97
C ASP A 171 10.07 2.36 23.53
N LEU A 172 11.36 1.96 23.39
CA LEU A 172 12.40 2.82 22.80
C LEU A 172 12.18 3.06 21.31
N LEU A 173 11.88 2.02 20.53
CA LEU A 173 11.60 2.14 19.09
C LEU A 173 10.40 3.07 18.83
N PHE A 174 9.34 2.97 19.62
CA PHE A 174 8.13 3.78 19.47
C PHE A 174 8.30 5.25 19.87
N ARG A 175 9.46 5.65 20.39
CA ARG A 175 9.84 7.07 20.47
C ARG A 175 10.22 7.66 19.11
N CYS A 176 10.72 6.82 18.20
CA CYS A 176 11.17 7.24 16.85
C CYS A 176 10.04 7.20 15.81
N PHE A 177 9.07 6.31 15.93
CA PHE A 177 7.91 6.14 15.03
C PHE A 177 6.74 5.49 15.77
N ASP A 178 5.52 5.71 15.28
CA ASP A 178 4.32 5.16 15.93
C ASP A 178 4.10 3.69 15.57
N GLN A 179 4.39 3.31 14.33
CA GLN A 179 4.11 1.97 13.81
C GLN A 179 5.31 1.34 13.14
N THR A 180 5.48 0.02 13.33
CA THR A 180 6.48 -0.77 12.59
C THR A 180 6.09 -1.02 11.13
N ARG A 181 4.87 -0.68 10.74
CA ARG A 181 4.40 -0.62 9.35
C ARG A 181 5.03 0.57 8.61
N ASN A 182 6.32 0.56 8.41
CA ASN A 182 7.10 1.67 7.85
C ASN A 182 8.18 1.21 6.87
N GLY A 183 9.06 2.12 6.50
CA GLY A 183 10.15 1.89 5.55
C GLY A 183 11.30 1.06 6.07
N LEU A 184 11.39 0.80 7.37
CA LEU A 184 12.44 -0.03 7.96
C LEU A 184 12.05 -1.50 8.04
N PHE A 185 10.80 -1.79 8.39
CA PHE A 185 10.38 -3.14 8.73
C PHE A 185 9.45 -3.76 7.67
N LEU A 186 8.43 -3.05 7.20
CA LEU A 186 7.47 -3.61 6.25
C LEU A 186 7.95 -3.52 4.80
N SER A 187 8.30 -2.31 4.34
CA SER A 187 8.56 -2.05 2.92
C SER A 187 9.71 -2.85 2.32
N PRO A 188 10.86 -3.04 3.02
CA PRO A 188 12.02 -3.72 2.44
C PRO A 188 11.71 -5.14 1.99
N LEU A 189 10.94 -5.91 2.78
CA LEU A 189 10.61 -7.29 2.42
C LEU A 189 9.80 -7.34 1.11
N PHE A 190 8.78 -6.50 0.98
CA PHE A 190 7.93 -6.53 -0.21
C PHE A 190 8.61 -5.99 -1.46
N LEU A 191 9.51 -5.03 -1.32
CA LEU A 191 10.39 -4.60 -2.42
C LEU A 191 11.33 -5.73 -2.86
N ALA A 192 11.96 -6.44 -1.92
CA ALA A 192 12.83 -7.57 -2.20
C ALA A 192 12.09 -8.76 -2.83
N LEU A 193 10.86 -9.05 -2.35
CA LEU A 193 9.98 -10.04 -2.97
C LEU A 193 9.62 -9.64 -4.41
N GLY A 194 9.32 -8.37 -4.63
CA GLY A 194 9.04 -7.83 -5.95
C GLY A 194 10.23 -7.98 -6.91
N GLU A 195 11.43 -7.68 -6.46
CA GLU A 195 12.67 -7.90 -7.22
C GLU A 195 12.78 -9.37 -7.65
N ARG A 196 12.62 -10.30 -6.72
CA ARG A 196 12.68 -11.73 -6.99
C ARG A 196 11.61 -12.20 -7.97
N LEU A 197 10.39 -11.66 -7.84
CA LEU A 197 9.27 -11.92 -8.74
C LEU A 197 9.50 -11.39 -10.16
N GLY A 198 10.17 -10.25 -10.28
CA GLY A 198 10.54 -9.67 -11.58
C GLY A 198 11.61 -10.45 -12.34
N ARG A 199 12.56 -11.06 -11.62
CA ARG A 199 13.67 -11.84 -12.23
C ARG A 199 13.26 -13.23 -12.68
N THR A 200 12.29 -13.84 -12.01
CA THR A 200 11.92 -15.23 -12.24
C THR A 200 10.51 -15.33 -12.82
N PRO A 201 10.30 -15.98 -13.97
CA PRO A 201 8.97 -16.19 -14.51
C PRO A 201 8.17 -17.19 -13.65
N PRO A 202 6.83 -17.18 -13.71
CA PRO A 202 6.01 -18.22 -13.09
C PRO A 202 6.33 -19.58 -13.69
N ARG A 203 6.47 -20.60 -12.82
CA ARG A 203 6.82 -21.97 -13.22
C ARG A 203 5.62 -22.89 -13.35
N ARG A 204 4.46 -22.48 -12.85
CA ARG A 204 3.19 -23.23 -12.83
C ARG A 204 2.10 -22.42 -13.53
N GLY A 205 1.02 -23.09 -13.90
CA GLY A 205 -0.13 -22.44 -14.54
C GLY A 205 -1.02 -21.68 -13.55
N SER A 206 -1.96 -20.90 -14.09
CA SER A 206 -2.88 -20.06 -13.31
C SER A 206 -3.71 -20.85 -12.30
N ARG A 207 -4.18 -22.07 -12.67
CA ARG A 207 -4.97 -22.92 -11.76
C ARG A 207 -4.21 -23.31 -10.50
N PHE A 208 -2.91 -23.64 -10.62
CA PHE A 208 -2.06 -23.94 -9.49
C PHE A 208 -1.93 -22.73 -8.57
N TYR A 209 -1.61 -21.54 -9.13
CA TYR A 209 -1.44 -20.33 -8.33
C TYR A 209 -2.77 -19.88 -7.71
N ALA A 210 -3.90 -20.07 -8.37
CA ALA A 210 -5.21 -19.77 -7.81
C ALA A 210 -5.54 -20.67 -6.60
N ALA A 211 -5.33 -21.98 -6.71
CA ALA A 211 -5.55 -22.90 -5.59
C ALA A 211 -4.59 -22.63 -4.42
N ALA A 212 -3.31 -22.41 -4.71
CA ALA A 212 -2.32 -22.07 -3.68
C ALA A 212 -2.62 -20.73 -3.00
N LEU A 213 -3.08 -19.73 -3.77
CA LEU A 213 -3.51 -18.43 -3.22
C LEU A 213 -4.73 -18.60 -2.32
N ALA A 214 -5.71 -19.42 -2.70
CA ALA A 214 -6.87 -19.68 -1.84
C ALA A 214 -6.44 -20.25 -0.48
N GLY A 215 -5.50 -21.21 -0.45
CA GLY A 215 -4.91 -21.73 0.78
C GLY A 215 -4.17 -20.66 1.60
N ALA A 216 -3.37 -19.82 0.93
CA ALA A 216 -2.66 -18.72 1.60
C ALA A 216 -3.60 -17.64 2.14
N LEU A 217 -4.71 -17.35 1.44
CA LEU A 217 -5.74 -16.43 1.94
C LEU A 217 -6.49 -17.02 3.13
N ALA A 218 -6.74 -18.33 3.15
CA ALA A 218 -7.30 -19.01 4.32
C ALA A 218 -6.37 -18.93 5.54
N LEU A 219 -5.06 -19.12 5.33
CA LEU A 219 -4.05 -18.92 6.38
C LEU A 219 -4.02 -17.46 6.86
N LEU A 220 -4.03 -16.50 5.94
CA LEU A 220 -4.05 -15.07 6.27
C LEU A 220 -5.32 -14.69 7.06
N LEU A 221 -6.46 -15.25 6.67
CA LEU A 221 -7.72 -15.06 7.38
C LEU A 221 -7.67 -15.65 8.79
N GLY A 222 -7.23 -16.91 8.92
CA GLY A 222 -7.09 -17.57 10.23
C GLY A 222 -6.12 -16.84 11.16
N GLU A 223 -4.94 -16.45 10.64
CA GLU A 223 -3.97 -15.65 11.39
C GLU A 223 -4.55 -14.30 11.80
N GLY A 224 -5.18 -13.58 10.85
CA GLY A 224 -5.73 -12.25 11.10
C GLY A 224 -6.82 -12.27 12.17
N LEU A 225 -7.72 -13.26 12.14
CA LEU A 225 -8.75 -13.46 13.17
C LEU A 225 -8.14 -13.81 14.53
N LEU A 226 -7.17 -14.75 14.54
CA LEU A 226 -6.48 -15.15 15.76
C LEU A 226 -5.77 -13.96 16.44
N VAL A 227 -5.03 -13.18 15.67
CA VAL A 227 -4.28 -12.02 16.16
C VAL A 227 -5.21 -10.93 16.66
N SER A 228 -6.29 -10.63 15.91
CA SER A 228 -7.22 -9.54 16.24
C SER A 228 -8.07 -9.86 17.45
N PHE A 229 -8.61 -11.09 17.56
CA PHE A 229 -9.48 -11.49 18.66
C PHE A 229 -8.73 -12.15 19.82
N GLY A 230 -7.48 -12.58 19.60
CA GLY A 230 -6.62 -13.14 20.64
C GLY A 230 -5.92 -12.10 21.53
N GLY A 231 -6.13 -10.81 21.32
CA GLY A 231 -5.51 -9.74 22.10
C GLY A 231 -3.99 -9.61 21.90
N LEU A 232 -3.45 -10.15 20.78
CA LEU A 232 -2.02 -10.14 20.50
C LEU A 232 -1.55 -8.84 19.84
N ALA A 233 -2.43 -8.18 19.08
CA ALA A 233 -2.07 -7.05 18.25
C ALA A 233 -2.01 -5.73 19.03
N ARG A 234 -0.96 -4.94 18.76
CA ARG A 234 -0.99 -3.48 18.96
C ARG A 234 -1.71 -2.82 17.77
N TYR A 235 -1.33 -3.25 16.56
CA TYR A 235 -1.97 -2.91 15.29
C TYR A 235 -2.11 -4.20 14.45
N SER A 236 -3.19 -4.34 13.69
CA SER A 236 -3.41 -5.49 12.79
C SER A 236 -3.00 -5.12 11.38
N THR A 237 -1.69 -4.87 11.15
CA THR A 237 -1.21 -4.36 9.85
C THR A 237 -0.16 -5.23 9.18
N MET A 238 0.51 -6.10 9.94
CA MET A 238 1.54 -7.03 9.47
C MET A 238 1.18 -8.44 9.90
N TYR A 239 1.22 -9.41 8.98
CA TYR A 239 0.92 -10.81 9.24
C TYR A 239 2.03 -11.71 8.72
N LEU A 240 2.31 -12.83 9.39
CA LEU A 240 3.32 -13.80 8.99
C LEU A 240 3.00 -14.44 7.63
N SER A 241 1.72 -14.71 7.36
CA SER A 241 1.23 -15.28 6.11
C SER A 241 1.12 -14.27 4.96
N LEU A 242 1.15 -12.96 5.24
CA LEU A 242 0.96 -11.90 4.24
C LEU A 242 2.00 -11.94 3.10
N PRO A 243 3.31 -12.17 3.33
CA PRO A 243 4.29 -12.29 2.26
C PRO A 243 4.02 -13.48 1.32
N LEU A 244 3.54 -14.62 1.87
CA LEU A 244 3.17 -15.78 1.08
C LEU A 244 1.93 -15.50 0.21
N ALA A 245 0.88 -14.92 0.80
CA ALA A 245 -0.33 -14.55 0.07
C ALA A 245 -0.02 -13.56 -1.06
N LEU A 246 0.83 -12.54 -0.79
CA LEU A 246 1.25 -11.60 -1.82
C LEU A 246 2.08 -12.25 -2.93
N TRP A 247 3.02 -13.14 -2.58
CA TRP A 247 3.82 -13.86 -3.56
C TRP A 247 2.94 -14.65 -4.52
N LEU A 248 1.99 -15.42 -4.00
CA LEU A 248 1.08 -16.24 -4.80
C LEU A 248 0.10 -15.40 -5.63
N LEU A 249 -0.43 -14.32 -5.07
CA LEU A 249 -1.24 -13.34 -5.79
C LEU A 249 -0.46 -12.74 -6.97
N PHE A 250 0.77 -12.29 -6.75
CA PHE A 250 1.60 -11.70 -7.79
C PHE A 250 1.90 -12.72 -8.90
N ARG A 251 2.21 -13.97 -8.53
CA ARG A 251 2.42 -15.08 -9.47
C ARG A 251 1.17 -15.37 -10.29
N LEU A 252 0.01 -15.43 -9.65
CA LEU A 252 -1.26 -15.61 -10.36
C LEU A 252 -1.46 -14.50 -11.39
N LEU A 253 -1.29 -13.23 -10.99
CA LEU A 253 -1.45 -12.08 -11.89
C LEU A 253 -0.47 -12.10 -13.07
N GLN A 254 0.76 -12.60 -12.87
CA GLN A 254 1.74 -12.78 -13.94
C GLN A 254 1.36 -13.89 -14.93
N THR A 255 0.53 -14.87 -14.55
CA THR A 255 0.06 -15.95 -15.45
C THR A 255 -1.15 -15.56 -16.29
N LEU A 256 -1.82 -14.45 -15.96
CA LEU A 256 -2.98 -13.99 -16.70
C LEU A 256 -2.53 -13.36 -18.02
N ASP A 257 -3.00 -13.95 -19.13
CA ASP A 257 -2.75 -13.41 -20.47
C ASP A 257 -3.73 -12.26 -20.77
N LEU A 258 -3.44 -11.10 -20.20
CA LEU A 258 -4.26 -9.90 -20.31
C LEU A 258 -3.44 -8.77 -20.96
N PRO A 259 -4.05 -7.97 -21.84
CA PRO A 259 -3.35 -6.84 -22.47
C PRO A 259 -2.91 -5.82 -21.42
N ARG A 260 -1.72 -5.27 -21.62
CA ARG A 260 -1.17 -4.21 -20.75
C ARG A 260 -2.05 -2.97 -20.78
N ARG A 261 -2.23 -2.38 -19.60
CA ARG A 261 -2.99 -1.15 -19.40
C ARG A 261 -2.24 -0.23 -18.43
N PRO A 262 -1.09 0.31 -18.86
CA PRO A 262 -0.24 1.13 -17.99
C PRO A 262 -0.93 2.39 -17.47
N GLU A 263 -1.94 2.89 -18.16
CA GLU A 263 -2.80 3.99 -17.74
C GLU A 263 -3.51 3.72 -16.40
N LEU A 264 -3.83 2.44 -16.10
CA LEU A 264 -4.44 2.05 -14.83
C LEU A 264 -3.50 2.29 -13.64
N GLY A 265 -2.18 2.26 -13.84
CA GLY A 265 -1.21 2.62 -12.80
C GLY A 265 -1.29 4.08 -12.40
N THR A 266 -1.44 4.99 -13.39
CA THR A 266 -1.64 6.42 -13.12
C THR A 266 -2.99 6.66 -12.47
N PHE A 267 -4.04 6.03 -12.96
CA PHE A 267 -5.37 6.12 -12.37
C PHE A 267 -5.36 5.68 -10.90
N ALA A 268 -4.79 4.52 -10.59
CA ALA A 268 -4.72 4.00 -9.22
C ALA A 268 -3.92 4.93 -8.28
N LEU A 269 -2.82 5.54 -8.77
CA LEU A 269 -2.06 6.52 -8.01
C LEU A 269 -2.88 7.78 -7.71
N VAL A 270 -3.56 8.33 -8.72
CA VAL A 270 -4.38 9.53 -8.54
C VAL A 270 -5.56 9.23 -7.61
N PHE A 271 -6.20 8.08 -7.77
CA PHE A 271 -7.26 7.61 -6.89
C PHE A 271 -6.78 7.50 -5.43
N TYR A 272 -5.62 6.89 -5.23
CA TYR A 272 -4.99 6.80 -3.91
C TYR A 272 -4.74 8.18 -3.29
N LEU A 273 -4.31 9.17 -4.09
CA LEU A 273 -4.05 10.52 -3.61
C LEU A 273 -5.34 11.32 -3.33
N ILE A 274 -6.45 11.03 -4.00
CA ILE A 274 -7.67 11.87 -3.96
C ILE A 274 -8.72 11.31 -2.98
N HIS A 275 -8.77 9.98 -2.74
CA HIS A 275 -9.88 9.39 -1.98
C HIS A 275 -10.14 9.99 -0.59
N PRO A 276 -9.15 10.48 0.20
CA PRO A 276 -9.48 11.10 1.47
C PRO A 276 -10.18 12.46 1.30
N TRP A 277 -9.87 13.21 0.24
CA TRP A 277 -10.62 14.41 -0.10
C TRP A 277 -12.05 14.07 -0.52
N ALA A 278 -12.26 12.97 -1.24
CA ALA A 278 -13.60 12.49 -1.57
C ALA A 278 -14.38 12.10 -0.31
N ILE A 279 -13.75 11.48 0.70
CA ILE A 279 -14.37 11.21 2.01
C ILE A 279 -14.84 12.52 2.65
N VAL A 280 -13.98 13.54 2.69
CA VAL A 280 -14.32 14.84 3.27
C VAL A 280 -15.45 15.52 2.47
N ALA A 281 -15.38 15.48 1.14
CA ALA A 281 -16.39 16.08 0.27
C ALA A 281 -17.76 15.40 0.40
N VAL A 282 -17.82 14.06 0.45
CA VAL A 282 -19.06 13.32 0.66
C VAL A 282 -19.66 13.64 2.03
N ARG A 283 -18.85 13.62 3.09
CA ARG A 283 -19.32 13.94 4.46
C ARG A 283 -19.75 15.40 4.58
N GLY A 284 -19.00 16.33 4.01
CA GLY A 284 -19.34 17.76 4.01
C GLY A 284 -20.58 18.05 3.20
N GLY A 285 -20.70 17.51 1.99
CA GLY A 285 -21.88 17.63 1.14
C GLY A 285 -23.14 17.06 1.80
N ALA A 286 -23.04 15.88 2.40
CA ALA A 286 -24.14 15.25 3.12
C ALA A 286 -24.65 16.09 4.32
N ARG A 287 -23.72 16.73 5.05
CA ARG A 287 -24.08 17.66 6.14
C ARG A 287 -24.80 18.88 5.63
N LEU A 288 -24.31 19.48 4.54
CA LEU A 288 -24.91 20.70 3.94
C LEU A 288 -26.29 20.45 3.36
N THR A 289 -26.54 19.24 2.85
CA THR A 289 -27.82 18.85 2.22
C THR A 289 -28.79 18.13 3.15
N GLY A 290 -28.40 17.86 4.42
CA GLY A 290 -29.21 17.11 5.37
C GLY A 290 -29.36 15.62 5.03
N THR A 291 -28.45 15.05 4.21
CA THR A 291 -28.52 13.66 3.74
C THR A 291 -27.52 12.74 4.45
N THR A 292 -27.06 13.07 5.66
CA THR A 292 -26.09 12.31 6.46
C THR A 292 -26.54 10.89 6.73
N ALA A 293 -27.83 10.67 7.03
CA ALA A 293 -28.40 9.35 7.27
C ALA A 293 -28.18 8.38 6.10
N PHE A 294 -28.12 8.88 4.86
CA PHE A 294 -27.95 8.05 3.67
C PHE A 294 -26.48 7.96 3.21
N PHE A 295 -25.76 9.10 3.15
CA PHE A 295 -24.41 9.14 2.59
C PHE A 295 -23.28 8.99 3.60
N VAL A 296 -23.56 8.97 4.91
CA VAL A 296 -22.53 8.87 5.96
C VAL A 296 -22.81 7.73 6.92
N GLU A 297 -24.05 7.58 7.40
CA GLU A 297 -24.42 6.57 8.41
C GLU A 297 -24.56 5.18 7.77
N GLN A 298 -24.92 5.08 6.48
CA GLN A 298 -24.91 3.81 5.76
C GLN A 298 -23.52 3.57 5.18
N SER A 299 -22.77 2.64 5.76
CA SER A 299 -21.35 2.39 5.46
C SER A 299 -21.11 2.02 3.99
N LEU A 300 -21.96 1.17 3.41
CA LEU A 300 -21.84 0.76 2.00
C LEU A 300 -22.11 1.94 1.05
N THR A 301 -23.15 2.72 1.32
CA THR A 301 -23.49 3.90 0.51
C THR A 301 -22.39 4.95 0.59
N HIS A 302 -21.84 5.18 1.81
CA HIS A 302 -20.67 6.05 2.01
C HIS A 302 -19.48 5.62 1.14
N PHE A 303 -19.11 4.34 1.22
CA PHE A 303 -18.02 3.78 0.41
C PHE A 303 -18.26 3.96 -1.09
N LEU A 304 -19.46 3.61 -1.59
CA LEU A 304 -19.79 3.74 -3.00
C LEU A 304 -19.72 5.21 -3.48
N ALA A 305 -20.25 6.14 -2.71
CA ALA A 305 -20.17 7.57 -3.00
C ALA A 305 -18.71 8.05 -3.07
N VAL A 306 -17.88 7.65 -2.12
CA VAL A 306 -16.44 7.97 -2.10
C VAL A 306 -15.71 7.38 -3.30
N VAL A 307 -15.99 6.12 -3.64
CA VAL A 307 -15.35 5.43 -4.79
C VAL A 307 -15.76 6.09 -6.10
N LEU A 308 -17.04 6.39 -6.28
CA LEU A 308 -17.54 7.05 -7.51
C LEU A 308 -16.93 8.45 -7.67
N LEU A 309 -16.93 9.25 -6.61
CA LEU A 309 -16.34 10.59 -6.65
C LEU A 309 -14.82 10.53 -6.90
N SER A 310 -14.11 9.67 -6.19
CA SER A 310 -12.66 9.47 -6.38
C SER A 310 -12.35 8.99 -7.79
N GLY A 311 -13.13 8.05 -8.31
CA GLY A 311 -13.00 7.51 -9.66
C GLY A 311 -13.21 8.57 -10.73
N LEU A 312 -14.26 9.38 -10.60
CA LEU A 312 -14.57 10.49 -11.51
C LEU A 312 -13.43 11.52 -11.52
N LEU A 313 -13.01 11.99 -10.35
CA LEU A 313 -11.92 12.97 -10.23
C LEU A 313 -10.60 12.41 -10.77
N SER A 314 -10.31 11.13 -10.54
CA SER A 314 -9.14 10.46 -11.09
C SER A 314 -9.17 10.35 -12.61
N ALA A 315 -10.32 10.02 -13.18
CA ALA A 315 -10.49 9.96 -14.63
C ALA A 315 -10.32 11.35 -15.29
N LEU A 316 -10.88 12.39 -14.67
CA LEU A 316 -10.72 13.78 -15.14
C LEU A 316 -9.26 14.24 -15.05
N ALA A 317 -8.59 13.97 -13.93
CA ALA A 317 -7.17 14.30 -13.76
C ALA A 317 -6.29 13.57 -14.78
N CYS A 318 -6.52 12.26 -15.00
CA CYS A 318 -5.78 11.50 -16.01
C CYS A 318 -6.00 12.06 -17.42
N ARG A 319 -7.22 12.46 -17.78
CA ARG A 319 -7.52 13.12 -19.08
C ARG A 319 -6.80 14.46 -19.21
N ALA A 320 -6.78 15.28 -18.15
CA ALA A 320 -6.08 16.56 -18.16
C ALA A 320 -4.55 16.40 -18.32
N LEU A 321 -3.98 15.39 -17.64
CA LEU A 321 -2.55 15.07 -17.76
C LEU A 321 -2.20 14.58 -19.18
N SER A 322 -3.03 13.75 -19.81
CA SER A 322 -2.79 13.26 -21.16
C SER A 322 -2.85 14.36 -22.21
N ARG A 323 -3.77 15.32 -22.09
CA ARG A 323 -3.86 16.48 -22.98
C ARG A 323 -2.62 17.38 -22.95
N ARG A 324 -2.04 17.58 -21.75
CA ARG A 324 -0.82 18.39 -21.57
C ARG A 324 0.44 17.75 -22.15
N SER A 325 0.49 16.42 -22.20
CA SER A 325 1.66 15.69 -22.73
C SER A 325 1.68 15.57 -24.24
N GLY A 326 0.67 16.03 -24.99
CA GLY A 326 0.59 15.92 -26.44
C GLY A 326 0.59 14.48 -26.99
N GLN A 327 0.48 13.49 -26.12
CA GLN A 327 0.44 12.06 -26.46
C GLN A 327 -0.96 11.51 -26.17
N PRO A 328 -1.52 10.64 -27.05
CA PRO A 328 -2.71 9.89 -26.69
C PRO A 328 -2.40 9.14 -25.38
N ALA A 329 -3.28 9.27 -24.40
CA ALA A 329 -3.20 8.79 -23.01
C ALA A 329 -2.06 7.77 -22.69
N ALA A 330 -0.82 8.19 -22.92
CA ALA A 330 0.35 7.39 -22.64
C ALA A 330 0.82 7.66 -21.21
N PRO A 331 1.30 6.66 -20.49
CA PRO A 331 1.48 6.68 -19.06
C PRO A 331 2.45 7.77 -18.63
N ALA A 332 2.01 8.53 -17.62
CA ALA A 332 2.92 9.39 -16.87
C ALA A 332 4.18 8.61 -16.48
N ALA A 333 5.29 9.28 -16.44
CA ALA A 333 6.66 8.75 -16.35
C ALA A 333 6.98 7.74 -15.21
N LEU A 334 6.04 7.43 -14.32
CA LEU A 334 6.09 6.29 -13.40
C LEU A 334 5.86 4.94 -14.11
N ALA A 335 5.23 4.94 -15.30
CA ALA A 335 4.95 3.75 -16.07
C ALA A 335 5.95 3.50 -17.23
N ARG A 336 6.87 4.42 -17.51
CA ARG A 336 7.95 4.21 -18.51
C ARG A 336 9.14 3.45 -17.92
N VAL A 337 8.90 2.45 -17.13
CA VAL A 337 9.86 1.41 -16.87
C VAL A 337 9.57 0.31 -17.89
N ARG A 338 10.21 0.38 -19.06
CA ARG A 338 10.19 -0.74 -20.02
C ARG A 338 10.81 -1.96 -19.33
N CYS A 339 10.06 -3.06 -19.30
CA CYS A 339 10.58 -4.38 -18.99
C CYS A 339 11.61 -4.80 -20.01
#